data_bf5f6d4b9e8be093de9691b23584ce4b
#
_entry.id   bf5f6d4b9e8be093de9691b23584ce4b
#
_cell.length_a   1.000
_cell.length_b   1.000
_cell.length_c   1.000
_cell.angle_alpha   90.00
_cell.angle_beta   90.00
_cell.angle_gamma   90.00
#
_symmetry.space_group_name_H-M   'P 1'
#
loop_
_entity.id
_entity.type
_entity.pdbx_description
1 polymer ?
#
loop_
_entity_poly.entity_id
_entity_poly.type
_entity_poly.pdbx_seq_one_letter_code
_entity_poly.pdbx_strand_id
1 'polypeptide(L)'
;MGKLTGVIVDSGSGEQIEARVKVLASSGVFAHPANAILKVGPGEPFFYSDGSFEVEVGRGAAQIVVERGTEYAPAKVNVDMPSNGTETVEIQLERWTTLQDSGWHPGNTHIHYDEKEARPDERLSLDSRVEDLRMTAVSVLKRWDLEYATNKYPPGMLTEFSTAHHYVQSGEESRHNSEPWTPGYGHVMLLNLRNIVDPLSRGVLVDAFDPDYPPLSYACDDAHRQGGIVIWCHNGQGMEAPVAAVLGKLDAFNLFDPNWNEAEYDIYYRMLNAGLRLPASTGSDWYISSANRVYADTGAGFEYESWLAALRNGKTFITNGPVVYLSVNGQGPGSEISANPGDHVFVEINWESHYPVRKAEILVNGRSAATQIFQEVSTSGSLKTDVIADSDSWIAARLFSADRDSFAQPMFAHTSPVYVTVGRDGLHKSEAASSFVDAIETSMEWVRKKGKFYTDTQRNEVIDLFREGQDRYREMIGG
;
A
#
# COMPACT_ATOMS: atom_id res chain seq x y z
N MET A 1 -25.89 33.85 4.72
CA MET A 1 -25.26 32.77 3.91
C MET A 1 -26.34 32.02 3.20
N GLY A 2 -26.08 31.53 1.96
CA GLY A 2 -26.97 30.62 1.26
C GLY A 2 -26.68 29.19 1.70
N LYS A 3 -27.64 28.30 1.45
CA LYS A 3 -27.57 26.88 1.70
C LYS A 3 -27.33 26.15 0.37
N LEU A 4 -26.27 25.35 0.30
CA LEU A 4 -25.97 24.49 -0.86
C LEU A 4 -26.32 23.06 -0.50
N THR A 5 -27.18 22.43 -1.28
CA THR A 5 -27.49 20.99 -1.18
C THR A 5 -26.97 20.28 -2.40
N GLY A 6 -26.15 19.24 -2.19
CA GLY A 6 -25.60 18.40 -3.26
C GLY A 6 -26.06 16.96 -3.15
N VAL A 7 -26.34 16.34 -4.30
CA VAL A 7 -26.57 14.89 -4.43
C VAL A 7 -25.52 14.36 -5.40
N ILE A 8 -24.83 13.28 -5.04
CA ILE A 8 -23.77 12.66 -5.82
C ILE A 8 -24.28 11.34 -6.38
N VAL A 9 -24.21 11.18 -7.69
CA VAL A 9 -24.69 9.98 -8.36
C VAL A 9 -23.64 9.40 -9.31
N ASP A 10 -23.64 8.09 -9.43
CA ASP A 10 -22.90 7.40 -10.48
C ASP A 10 -23.60 7.65 -11.82
N SER A 11 -22.87 8.16 -12.81
CA SER A 11 -23.43 8.56 -14.10
C SER A 11 -23.94 7.36 -14.94
N GLY A 12 -23.42 6.16 -14.69
CA GLY A 12 -23.81 4.94 -15.41
C GLY A 12 -25.06 4.28 -14.85
N SER A 13 -25.17 4.18 -13.51
CA SER A 13 -26.29 3.53 -12.83
C SER A 13 -27.39 4.51 -12.39
N GLY A 14 -27.06 5.78 -12.19
CA GLY A 14 -27.96 6.78 -11.58
C GLY A 14 -28.13 6.59 -10.07
N GLU A 15 -27.41 5.67 -9.44
CA GLU A 15 -27.46 5.44 -8.01
C GLU A 15 -26.67 6.50 -7.24
N GLN A 16 -27.17 6.85 -6.05
CA GLN A 16 -26.46 7.72 -5.14
C GLN A 16 -25.23 6.97 -4.58
N ILE A 17 -24.06 7.62 -4.58
CA ILE A 17 -22.81 7.02 -4.16
C ILE A 17 -22.02 7.91 -3.21
N GLU A 18 -21.27 7.27 -2.31
CA GLU A 18 -20.39 7.93 -1.38
C GLU A 18 -19.19 8.54 -2.11
N ALA A 19 -18.76 9.74 -1.64
CA ALA A 19 -17.60 10.43 -2.21
C ALA A 19 -17.00 11.43 -1.23
N ARG A 20 -15.78 11.89 -1.51
CA ARG A 20 -15.19 13.04 -0.83
C ARG A 20 -15.51 14.31 -1.60
N VAL A 21 -15.85 15.35 -0.86
CA VAL A 21 -16.36 16.62 -1.40
C VAL A 21 -15.53 17.78 -0.89
N LYS A 22 -15.13 18.67 -1.80
CA LYS A 22 -14.55 19.96 -1.48
C LYS A 22 -15.47 21.06 -2.01
N VAL A 23 -15.94 21.95 -1.13
CA VAL A 23 -16.69 23.14 -1.50
C VAL A 23 -15.87 24.37 -1.15
N LEU A 24 -15.45 25.12 -2.16
CA LEU A 24 -14.74 26.39 -2.01
C LEU A 24 -15.69 27.54 -2.28
N ALA A 25 -15.94 28.37 -1.27
CA ALA A 25 -16.67 29.63 -1.44
C ALA A 25 -15.86 30.62 -2.30
N SER A 26 -16.52 31.66 -2.82
CA SER A 26 -15.88 32.76 -3.56
C SER A 26 -14.74 33.47 -2.81
N SER A 27 -14.74 33.38 -1.48
CA SER A 27 -13.67 33.88 -0.60
C SER A 27 -12.46 32.94 -0.50
N GLY A 28 -12.49 31.75 -1.12
CA GLY A 28 -11.50 30.69 -0.96
C GLY A 28 -11.64 29.85 0.34
N VAL A 29 -12.66 30.10 1.14
CA VAL A 29 -12.93 29.34 2.37
C VAL A 29 -13.49 27.97 2.01
N PHE A 30 -12.91 26.91 2.58
CA PHE A 30 -13.44 25.55 2.52
C PHE A 30 -14.69 25.45 3.40
N ALA A 31 -15.85 25.17 2.79
CA ALA A 31 -17.12 24.99 3.47
C ALA A 31 -17.44 23.51 3.59
N HIS A 32 -17.88 23.08 4.76
CA HIS A 32 -18.24 21.69 5.06
C HIS A 32 -19.38 21.62 6.09
N PRO A 33 -20.14 20.52 6.16
CA PRO A 33 -21.12 20.31 7.22
C PRO A 33 -20.44 20.32 8.61
N ALA A 34 -21.12 20.85 9.62
CA ALA A 34 -20.57 20.99 10.96
C ALA A 34 -20.07 19.65 11.56
N ASN A 35 -20.76 18.56 11.23
CA ASN A 35 -20.47 17.21 11.74
C ASN A 35 -19.80 16.30 10.69
N ALA A 36 -19.23 16.87 9.64
CA ALA A 36 -18.59 16.05 8.59
C ALA A 36 -17.37 15.28 9.12
N ILE A 37 -17.17 14.08 8.60
CA ILE A 37 -15.88 13.39 8.67
C ILE A 37 -14.96 14.08 7.65
N LEU A 38 -13.86 14.64 8.14
CA LEU A 38 -12.89 15.34 7.28
C LEU A 38 -11.79 14.39 6.84
N LYS A 39 -11.31 14.54 5.60
CA LYS A 39 -10.11 13.87 5.12
C LYS A 39 -8.92 14.25 6.01
N VAL A 40 -8.12 13.28 6.39
CA VAL A 40 -6.87 13.46 7.11
C VAL A 40 -5.70 13.33 6.13
N GLY A 41 -4.54 13.87 6.49
CA GLY A 41 -3.32 13.80 5.68
C GLY A 41 -3.14 15.01 4.75
N PRO A 42 -2.09 15.00 3.93
CA PRO A 42 -1.67 16.12 3.11
C PRO A 42 -2.63 16.38 1.93
N GLY A 43 -2.39 17.48 1.22
CA GLY A 43 -3.07 17.84 -0.01
C GLY A 43 -4.37 18.62 0.20
N GLU A 44 -5.33 18.39 -0.68
CA GLU A 44 -6.58 19.14 -0.73
C GLU A 44 -7.51 18.81 0.43
N PRO A 45 -8.22 19.80 1.02
CA PRO A 45 -9.19 19.54 2.05
C PRO A 45 -10.49 18.97 1.45
N PHE A 46 -10.98 17.89 2.04
CA PHE A 46 -12.27 17.27 1.69
C PHE A 46 -13.04 16.91 2.96
N PHE A 47 -14.34 16.85 2.84
CA PHE A 47 -15.18 16.10 3.75
C PHE A 47 -15.77 14.87 3.04
N TYR A 48 -16.12 13.86 3.81
CA TYR A 48 -16.71 12.63 3.29
C TYR A 48 -18.24 12.73 3.34
N SER A 49 -18.89 12.27 2.28
CA SER A 49 -20.34 12.26 2.10
C SER A 49 -20.82 10.86 1.80
N ASP A 50 -21.96 10.49 2.35
CA ASP A 50 -22.71 9.26 2.06
C ASP A 50 -23.54 9.34 0.77
N GLY A 51 -23.22 10.33 -0.09
CA GLY A 51 -23.87 10.57 -1.38
C GLY A 51 -24.73 11.83 -1.42
N SER A 52 -24.94 12.50 -0.27
CA SER A 52 -25.58 13.81 -0.22
C SER A 52 -24.96 14.71 0.85
N PHE A 53 -25.03 16.01 0.65
CA PHE A 53 -24.51 16.97 1.61
C PHE A 53 -25.30 18.27 1.61
N GLU A 54 -25.18 18.98 2.74
CA GLU A 54 -25.74 20.30 2.92
C GLU A 54 -24.72 21.18 3.63
N VAL A 55 -24.38 22.32 3.04
CA VAL A 55 -23.39 23.25 3.58
C VAL A 55 -23.86 24.68 3.45
N GLU A 56 -23.49 25.52 4.42
CA GLU A 56 -23.69 26.96 4.34
C GLU A 56 -22.52 27.60 3.58
N VAL A 57 -22.82 28.35 2.52
CA VAL A 57 -21.83 28.99 1.65
C VAL A 57 -22.11 30.48 1.53
N GLY A 58 -21.06 31.28 1.51
CA GLY A 58 -21.16 32.72 1.27
C GLY A 58 -21.67 33.02 -0.14
N ARG A 59 -22.28 34.19 -0.34
CA ARG A 59 -22.73 34.66 -1.65
C ARG A 59 -21.60 34.71 -2.67
N GLY A 60 -21.93 34.37 -3.95
CA GLY A 60 -21.02 34.42 -5.09
C GLY A 60 -20.64 33.04 -5.62
N ALA A 61 -19.74 32.98 -6.55
CA ALA A 61 -19.34 31.73 -7.17
C ALA A 61 -18.70 30.76 -6.16
N ALA A 62 -19.26 29.59 -6.03
CA ALA A 62 -18.67 28.47 -5.28
C ALA A 62 -18.22 27.38 -6.25
N GLN A 63 -17.09 26.77 -5.96
CA GLN A 63 -16.59 25.62 -6.70
C GLN A 63 -16.75 24.37 -5.87
N ILE A 64 -17.34 23.33 -6.46
CA ILE A 64 -17.50 22.01 -5.87
C ILE A 64 -16.58 21.06 -6.63
N VAL A 65 -15.74 20.31 -5.91
CA VAL A 65 -14.95 19.21 -6.46
C VAL A 65 -15.38 17.93 -5.73
N VAL A 66 -15.68 16.89 -6.48
CA VAL A 66 -16.09 15.59 -5.94
C VAL A 66 -15.20 14.51 -6.49
N GLU A 67 -14.69 13.64 -5.63
CA GLU A 67 -13.81 12.54 -5.97
C GLU A 67 -14.26 11.25 -5.27
N ARG A 68 -14.09 10.11 -5.93
CA ARG A 68 -14.34 8.77 -5.39
C ARG A 68 -13.28 7.80 -5.87
N GLY A 69 -12.51 7.23 -4.93
CA GLY A 69 -11.47 6.25 -5.26
C GLY A 69 -10.55 6.68 -6.40
N THR A 70 -10.03 5.72 -7.16
CA THR A 70 -9.15 5.94 -8.32
C THR A 70 -9.78 5.57 -9.67
N GLU A 71 -10.92 4.88 -9.66
CA GLU A 71 -11.62 4.45 -10.89
C GLU A 71 -12.69 5.46 -11.36
N TYR A 72 -12.92 6.54 -10.61
CA TYR A 72 -13.83 7.62 -10.98
C TYR A 72 -13.06 8.87 -11.38
N ALA A 73 -13.53 9.53 -12.43
CA ALA A 73 -13.03 10.83 -12.83
C ALA A 73 -13.51 11.91 -11.84
N PRO A 74 -12.64 12.80 -11.34
CA PRO A 74 -13.06 13.92 -10.51
C PRO A 74 -14.06 14.83 -11.21
N ALA A 75 -15.19 15.13 -10.57
CA ALA A 75 -16.15 16.10 -11.07
C ALA A 75 -15.90 17.48 -10.50
N LYS A 76 -16.04 18.53 -11.35
CA LYS A 76 -15.95 19.94 -10.96
C LYS A 76 -17.20 20.68 -11.41
N VAL A 77 -17.88 21.30 -10.45
CA VAL A 77 -19.10 22.07 -10.69
C VAL A 77 -18.94 23.47 -10.10
N ASN A 78 -19.36 24.49 -10.84
CA ASN A 78 -19.42 25.85 -10.32
C ASN A 78 -20.89 26.25 -10.11
N VAL A 79 -21.17 26.85 -8.97
CA VAL A 79 -22.52 27.26 -8.56
C VAL A 79 -22.48 28.71 -8.14
N ASP A 80 -23.48 29.51 -8.54
CA ASP A 80 -23.59 30.91 -8.07
C ASP A 80 -24.52 30.98 -6.87
N MET A 81 -23.93 31.14 -5.69
CA MET A 81 -24.64 31.11 -4.40
C MET A 81 -25.39 32.41 -4.15
N PRO A 82 -26.71 32.33 -3.87
CA PRO A 82 -27.49 33.50 -3.48
C PRO A 82 -27.09 34.02 -2.09
N SER A 83 -27.48 35.26 -1.77
CA SER A 83 -27.25 35.83 -0.43
C SER A 83 -28.02 35.09 0.65
N ASN A 84 -29.23 34.64 0.29
CA ASN A 84 -30.17 33.88 1.13
C ASN A 84 -30.89 32.87 0.18
N GLY A 85 -31.38 31.79 0.77
CA GLY A 85 -32.05 30.73 0.01
C GLY A 85 -31.21 29.48 -0.16
N THR A 86 -31.73 28.53 -0.91
CA THR A 86 -31.11 27.22 -1.15
C THR A 86 -30.78 27.08 -2.64
N GLU A 87 -29.60 26.58 -2.91
CA GLU A 87 -29.19 26.12 -4.23
C GLU A 87 -29.02 24.61 -4.18
N THR A 88 -29.52 23.89 -5.19
CA THR A 88 -29.46 22.43 -5.24
C THR A 88 -28.74 21.99 -6.51
N VAL A 89 -27.80 21.06 -6.39
CA VAL A 89 -27.00 20.54 -7.50
C VAL A 89 -26.93 19.03 -7.44
N GLU A 90 -27.13 18.38 -8.59
CA GLU A 90 -26.78 16.98 -8.81
C GLU A 90 -25.40 16.92 -9.44
N ILE A 91 -24.53 16.08 -8.89
CA ILE A 91 -23.14 15.92 -9.32
C ILE A 91 -22.97 14.48 -9.80
N GLN A 92 -22.72 14.33 -11.08
CA GLN A 92 -22.50 13.03 -11.71
C GLN A 92 -21.02 12.69 -11.71
N LEU A 93 -20.67 11.52 -11.16
CA LEU A 93 -19.33 10.95 -11.24
C LEU A 93 -19.29 9.89 -12.33
N GLU A 94 -18.35 10.02 -13.22
CA GLU A 94 -18.10 9.06 -14.29
C GLU A 94 -17.05 8.05 -13.87
N ARG A 95 -17.40 6.75 -13.90
CA ARG A 95 -16.42 5.68 -13.75
C ARG A 95 -15.68 5.51 -15.09
N TRP A 96 -14.41 5.84 -15.14
CA TRP A 96 -13.59 5.79 -16.35
C TRP A 96 -13.01 4.40 -16.65
N THR A 97 -12.94 3.53 -15.62
CA THR A 97 -12.54 2.13 -15.75
C THR A 97 -13.24 1.27 -14.70
N THR A 98 -13.43 -0.01 -15.00
CA THR A 98 -14.04 -1.00 -14.11
C THR A 98 -13.11 -2.22 -14.01
N LEU A 99 -12.10 -2.12 -13.16
CA LEU A 99 -11.05 -3.15 -13.04
C LEU A 99 -11.59 -4.47 -12.49
N GLN A 100 -12.64 -4.42 -11.67
CA GLN A 100 -13.31 -5.61 -11.14
C GLN A 100 -13.87 -6.53 -12.23
N ASP A 101 -14.26 -6.00 -13.41
CA ASP A 101 -14.74 -6.82 -14.52
C ASP A 101 -13.62 -7.68 -15.13
N SER A 102 -12.36 -7.26 -14.91
CA SER A 102 -11.15 -8.00 -15.29
C SER A 102 -10.55 -8.77 -14.12
N GLY A 103 -11.23 -8.87 -12.97
CA GLY A 103 -10.81 -9.62 -11.79
C GLY A 103 -9.90 -8.87 -10.82
N TRP A 104 -9.60 -7.59 -11.05
CA TRP A 104 -8.74 -6.79 -10.19
C TRP A 104 -9.55 -6.02 -9.14
N HIS A 105 -9.21 -6.21 -7.88
CA HIS A 105 -9.96 -5.62 -6.76
C HIS A 105 -9.05 -4.81 -5.84
N PRO A 106 -9.39 -3.53 -5.56
CA PRO A 106 -8.55 -2.65 -4.76
C PRO A 106 -8.65 -2.92 -3.26
N GLY A 107 -7.53 -2.83 -2.58
CA GLY A 107 -7.47 -2.89 -1.12
C GLY A 107 -6.45 -1.95 -0.53
N ASN A 108 -6.66 -1.60 0.74
CA ASN A 108 -5.70 -0.87 1.57
C ASN A 108 -5.30 -1.77 2.74
N THR A 109 -3.99 -2.06 2.83
CA THR A 109 -3.47 -3.07 3.77
C THR A 109 -3.06 -2.49 5.12
N HIS A 110 -3.08 -1.16 5.31
CA HIS A 110 -2.50 -0.52 6.48
C HIS A 110 -3.21 0.79 6.82
N ILE A 111 -3.99 0.81 7.92
CA ILE A 111 -4.70 1.99 8.39
C ILE A 111 -4.71 2.04 9.92
N HIS A 112 -4.35 3.19 10.48
CA HIS A 112 -4.55 3.52 11.89
C HIS A 112 -5.44 4.74 12.06
N TYR A 113 -6.23 4.75 13.13
CA TYR A 113 -6.86 5.99 13.62
C TYR A 113 -6.21 6.36 14.95
N ASP A 114 -5.75 7.59 15.07
CA ASP A 114 -5.08 8.08 16.27
C ASP A 114 -6.09 8.30 17.44
N GLU A 115 -5.59 8.66 18.59
CA GLU A 115 -6.36 8.89 19.80
C GLU A 115 -7.35 10.07 19.70
N LYS A 116 -7.20 10.93 18.67
CA LYS A 116 -8.05 12.09 18.44
C LYS A 116 -9.27 11.77 17.60
N GLU A 117 -9.33 10.59 16.98
CA GLU A 117 -10.51 10.19 16.23
C GLU A 117 -11.66 9.86 17.18
N ALA A 118 -12.58 10.80 17.32
CA ALA A 118 -13.70 10.69 18.23
C ALA A 118 -14.85 9.80 17.69
N ARG A 119 -14.87 9.52 16.39
CA ARG A 119 -15.95 8.77 15.72
C ARG A 119 -15.38 7.66 14.81
N PRO A 120 -14.58 6.73 15.36
CA PRO A 120 -13.89 5.75 14.54
C PRO A 120 -14.86 4.82 13.78
N ASP A 121 -16.01 4.46 14.35
CA ASP A 121 -17.00 3.60 13.70
C ASP A 121 -17.68 4.27 12.51
N GLU A 122 -18.04 5.54 12.66
CA GLU A 122 -18.62 6.33 11.59
C GLU A 122 -17.61 6.52 10.46
N ARG A 123 -16.37 6.84 10.81
CA ARG A 123 -15.28 6.94 9.84
C ARG A 123 -15.07 5.62 9.10
N LEU A 124 -14.92 4.51 9.81
CA LEU A 124 -14.66 3.21 9.20
C LEU A 124 -15.80 2.74 8.29
N SER A 125 -17.04 3.07 8.64
CA SER A 125 -18.21 2.81 7.80
C SER A 125 -18.21 3.60 6.49
N LEU A 126 -17.50 4.74 6.44
CA LEU A 126 -17.57 5.68 5.31
C LEU A 126 -16.28 5.70 4.46
N ASP A 127 -15.09 5.73 5.09
CA ASP A 127 -13.79 5.86 4.42
C ASP A 127 -13.61 4.90 3.24
N SER A 128 -13.87 3.62 3.48
CA SER A 128 -13.66 2.56 2.48
C SER A 128 -14.59 2.68 1.28
N ARG A 129 -15.83 3.12 1.51
CA ARG A 129 -16.83 3.30 0.46
C ARG A 129 -16.54 4.54 -0.37
N VAL A 130 -16.11 5.63 0.29
CA VAL A 130 -15.66 6.85 -0.37
C VAL A 130 -14.45 6.59 -1.27
N GLU A 131 -13.55 5.71 -0.84
CA GLU A 131 -12.36 5.34 -1.60
C GLU A 131 -12.59 4.15 -2.56
N ASP A 132 -13.82 3.65 -2.67
CA ASP A 132 -14.20 2.53 -3.55
C ASP A 132 -13.32 1.28 -3.36
N LEU A 133 -12.92 1.01 -2.11
CA LEU A 133 -12.12 -0.15 -1.75
C LEU A 133 -12.98 -1.40 -1.65
N ARG A 134 -12.40 -2.55 -1.96
CA ARG A 134 -13.00 -3.87 -1.76
C ARG A 134 -12.48 -4.56 -0.52
N MET A 135 -11.25 -4.23 -0.12
CA MET A 135 -10.61 -4.75 1.07
C MET A 135 -10.01 -3.60 1.88
N THR A 136 -10.29 -3.56 3.16
CA THR A 136 -9.77 -2.56 4.09
C THR A 136 -9.21 -3.23 5.33
N ALA A 137 -7.96 -2.99 5.65
CA ALA A 137 -7.33 -3.45 6.87
C ALA A 137 -7.04 -2.28 7.81
N VAL A 138 -7.80 -2.20 8.90
CA VAL A 138 -7.42 -1.36 10.04
C VAL A 138 -6.53 -2.14 10.97
N SER A 139 -5.67 -1.44 11.70
CA SER A 139 -4.61 -2.08 12.48
C SER A 139 -4.64 -1.68 13.94
N VAL A 140 -4.56 -2.68 14.79
CA VAL A 140 -4.22 -2.49 16.20
C VAL A 140 -2.73 -2.13 16.29
N LEU A 141 -2.41 -1.16 17.12
CA LEU A 141 -1.04 -0.77 17.43
C LEU A 141 -0.88 -0.61 18.94
N LYS A 142 -0.18 -1.53 19.57
CA LYS A 142 0.04 -1.51 21.02
C LYS A 142 1.22 -0.60 21.38
N ARG A 143 0.91 0.43 22.17
CA ARG A 143 1.90 1.35 22.75
C ARG A 143 1.56 1.58 24.22
N TRP A 144 2.57 1.86 25.04
CA TRP A 144 2.39 2.15 26.44
C TRP A 144 1.87 3.57 26.70
N ASP A 145 2.14 4.50 25.78
CA ASP A 145 1.93 5.94 25.94
C ASP A 145 0.69 6.45 25.19
N LEU A 146 0.12 5.68 24.26
CA LEU A 146 -1.02 6.09 23.43
C LEU A 146 -2.00 4.95 23.21
N GLU A 147 -3.28 5.25 23.30
CA GLU A 147 -4.39 4.36 22.96
C GLU A 147 -4.99 4.80 21.62
N TYR A 148 -4.66 4.09 20.55
CA TYR A 148 -5.20 4.39 19.22
C TYR A 148 -6.67 4.01 19.10
N ALA A 149 -7.46 4.81 18.38
CA ALA A 149 -8.90 4.56 18.23
C ALA A 149 -9.18 3.23 17.50
N THR A 150 -8.28 2.76 16.64
CA THR A 150 -8.37 1.43 16.00
C THR A 150 -8.12 0.26 16.95
N ASN A 151 -7.54 0.48 18.13
CA ASN A 151 -7.28 -0.59 19.12
C ASN A 151 -8.57 -1.18 19.72
N LYS A 152 -9.70 -0.50 19.56
CA LYS A 152 -11.02 -1.04 19.99
C LYS A 152 -11.48 -2.22 19.14
N TYR A 153 -11.00 -2.37 17.91
CA TYR A 153 -11.43 -3.42 17.00
C TYR A 153 -10.67 -4.71 17.29
N PRO A 154 -11.39 -5.83 17.57
CA PRO A 154 -10.72 -7.12 17.76
C PRO A 154 -10.12 -7.60 16.42
N PRO A 155 -8.98 -8.31 16.45
CA PRO A 155 -8.42 -8.92 15.23
C PRO A 155 -9.44 -9.84 14.55
N GLY A 156 -9.40 -9.82 13.21
CA GLY A 156 -10.29 -10.60 12.36
C GLY A 156 -11.26 -9.77 11.53
N MET A 157 -12.23 -10.46 10.93
CA MET A 157 -13.23 -9.83 10.09
C MET A 157 -14.21 -8.97 10.92
N LEU A 158 -14.35 -7.72 10.56
CA LEU A 158 -15.31 -6.78 11.16
C LEU A 158 -16.63 -6.81 10.35
N THR A 159 -17.48 -7.77 10.67
CA THR A 159 -18.70 -8.06 9.91
C THR A 159 -19.71 -6.90 9.92
N GLU A 160 -19.70 -6.09 10.97
CA GLU A 160 -20.56 -4.91 11.09
C GLU A 160 -20.22 -3.79 10.10
N PHE A 161 -18.96 -3.75 9.61
CA PHE A 161 -18.47 -2.79 8.63
C PHE A 161 -18.33 -3.40 7.23
N SER A 162 -18.54 -4.71 7.10
CA SER A 162 -18.38 -5.45 5.84
C SER A 162 -19.71 -5.60 5.11
N THR A 163 -19.62 -5.74 3.79
CA THR A 163 -20.78 -6.05 2.90
C THR A 163 -20.40 -7.20 1.97
N ALA A 164 -21.32 -7.63 1.12
CA ALA A 164 -21.03 -8.63 0.08
C ALA A 164 -19.96 -8.17 -0.95
N HIS A 165 -19.68 -6.87 -1.01
CA HIS A 165 -18.78 -6.29 -2.01
C HIS A 165 -17.58 -5.57 -1.40
N HIS A 166 -17.47 -5.57 -0.08
CA HIS A 166 -16.42 -4.85 0.63
C HIS A 166 -16.17 -5.52 1.97
N TYR A 167 -14.94 -5.96 2.19
CA TYR A 167 -14.51 -6.59 3.43
C TYR A 167 -13.65 -5.63 4.25
N VAL A 168 -13.97 -5.53 5.53
CA VAL A 168 -13.20 -4.79 6.51
C VAL A 168 -12.66 -5.78 7.55
N GLN A 169 -11.37 -5.76 7.78
CA GLN A 169 -10.73 -6.54 8.83
C GLN A 169 -9.92 -5.66 9.78
N SER A 170 -9.72 -6.14 10.99
CA SER A 170 -8.72 -5.65 11.91
C SER A 170 -7.53 -6.60 11.92
N GLY A 171 -6.35 -6.07 11.63
CA GLY A 171 -5.08 -6.75 11.80
C GLY A 171 -4.25 -6.12 12.91
N GLU A 172 -2.95 -6.27 12.85
CA GLU A 172 -2.01 -5.68 13.80
C GLU A 172 -0.81 -5.11 13.07
N GLU A 173 -0.36 -3.92 13.46
CA GLU A 173 1.00 -3.52 13.20
C GLU A 173 1.86 -3.92 14.39
N SER A 174 2.71 -4.93 14.22
CA SER A 174 3.71 -5.28 15.20
C SER A 174 5.00 -4.53 14.89
N ARG A 175 5.55 -3.84 15.89
CA ARG A 175 6.68 -2.94 15.67
C ARG A 175 7.67 -2.95 16.81
N HIS A 176 8.91 -2.73 16.45
CA HIS A 176 10.00 -2.50 17.38
C HIS A 176 10.74 -1.21 17.04
N ASN A 177 10.76 -0.28 17.98
CA ASN A 177 11.53 0.95 17.87
C ASN A 177 12.65 1.00 18.91
N SER A 178 13.83 1.40 18.49
CA SER A 178 14.97 1.61 19.41
C SER A 178 14.87 2.93 20.19
N GLU A 179 14.18 3.91 19.60
CA GLU A 179 13.81 5.20 20.18
C GLU A 179 12.40 5.58 19.70
N PRO A 180 11.70 6.54 20.34
CA PRO A 180 10.29 6.82 20.06
C PRO A 180 9.92 7.01 18.58
N TRP A 181 10.84 7.51 17.77
CA TRP A 181 10.65 7.81 16.35
C TRP A 181 11.66 7.15 15.43
N THR A 182 12.49 6.27 15.97
CA THR A 182 13.53 5.57 15.20
C THR A 182 13.22 4.08 15.14
N PRO A 183 12.93 3.53 13.95
CA PRO A 183 12.76 2.08 13.79
C PRO A 183 13.99 1.35 14.31
N GLY A 184 13.75 0.34 15.17
CA GLY A 184 14.78 -0.58 15.62
C GLY A 184 14.86 -1.78 14.66
N TYR A 185 14.24 -2.91 15.05
CA TYR A 185 14.14 -4.05 14.13
C TYR A 185 13.26 -3.75 12.93
N GLY A 186 12.21 -2.95 13.09
CA GLY A 186 11.31 -2.52 12.03
C GLY A 186 9.83 -2.66 12.38
N HIS A 187 8.99 -2.66 11.36
CA HIS A 187 7.54 -2.76 11.48
C HIS A 187 6.99 -3.76 10.48
N VAL A 188 5.99 -4.53 10.90
CA VAL A 188 5.27 -5.48 10.03
C VAL A 188 3.77 -5.34 10.22
N MET A 189 3.05 -5.32 9.11
CA MET A 189 1.60 -5.47 9.09
C MET A 189 1.22 -6.94 9.05
N LEU A 190 0.32 -7.30 9.94
CA LEU A 190 -0.18 -8.66 10.11
C LEU A 190 -1.67 -8.68 9.79
N LEU A 191 -2.04 -9.32 8.70
CA LEU A 191 -3.43 -9.44 8.23
C LEU A 191 -3.98 -10.84 8.54
N ASN A 192 -5.31 -10.97 8.55
CA ASN A 192 -6.01 -12.24 8.76
C ASN A 192 -5.66 -12.93 10.08
N LEU A 193 -5.47 -12.13 11.12
CA LEU A 193 -5.23 -12.65 12.47
C LEU A 193 -6.54 -13.06 13.14
N ARG A 194 -6.46 -14.02 14.08
CA ARG A 194 -7.53 -14.39 15.00
C ARG A 194 -7.36 -13.73 16.36
N ASN A 195 -6.13 -13.46 16.74
CA ASN A 195 -5.73 -12.82 17.99
C ASN A 195 -4.52 -11.93 17.76
N ILE A 196 -4.29 -10.97 18.64
CA ILE A 196 -3.02 -10.24 18.72
C ILE A 196 -1.89 -11.26 18.82
N VAL A 197 -0.77 -11.01 18.12
CA VAL A 197 0.37 -11.92 18.12
C VAL A 197 1.01 -12.05 19.51
N ASP A 198 1.51 -13.25 19.81
CA ASP A 198 2.27 -13.53 21.01
C ASP A 198 3.57 -14.28 20.66
N PRO A 199 4.73 -13.77 21.05
CA PRO A 199 4.97 -12.54 21.83
C PRO A 199 4.86 -11.27 20.99
N LEU A 200 4.40 -10.18 21.62
CA LEU A 200 4.45 -8.84 21.05
C LEU A 200 5.92 -8.44 20.86
N SER A 201 6.21 -7.82 19.73
CA SER A 201 7.49 -7.14 19.56
C SER A 201 7.61 -5.99 20.56
N ARG A 202 8.86 -5.63 20.91
CA ARG A 202 9.16 -4.76 22.04
C ARG A 202 9.93 -3.51 21.60
N GLY A 203 10.60 -2.93 22.55
CA GLY A 203 11.29 -1.67 22.45
C GLY A 203 10.48 -0.56 23.11
N VAL A 204 10.95 0.67 22.99
CA VAL A 204 10.40 1.82 23.71
C VAL A 204 8.93 2.15 23.40
N LEU A 205 8.33 1.54 22.37
CA LEU A 205 6.93 1.77 22.05
C LEU A 205 5.96 0.93 22.87
N VAL A 206 6.36 -0.24 23.34
CA VAL A 206 5.50 -1.10 24.16
C VAL A 206 5.62 -0.73 25.63
N ASP A 207 6.84 -0.52 26.09
CA ASP A 207 7.18 0.02 27.42
C ASP A 207 8.47 0.83 27.32
N ALA A 208 8.54 2.01 27.94
CA ALA A 208 9.72 2.89 27.91
C ALA A 208 11.00 2.20 28.42
N PHE A 209 10.87 1.15 29.21
CA PHE A 209 11.96 0.38 29.81
C PHE A 209 12.08 -1.05 29.26
N ASP A 210 11.19 -1.44 28.33
CA ASP A 210 11.22 -2.78 27.78
C ASP A 210 12.52 -3.07 27.02
N PRO A 211 12.97 -4.33 27.04
CA PRO A 211 14.14 -4.74 26.27
C PRO A 211 13.85 -4.75 24.78
N ASP A 212 14.90 -4.71 23.96
CA ASP A 212 14.89 -4.93 22.53
C ASP A 212 14.68 -6.44 22.22
N TYR A 213 13.61 -7.01 22.78
CA TYR A 213 13.26 -8.43 22.71
C TYR A 213 11.75 -8.61 22.97
N PRO A 214 11.05 -9.49 22.20
CA PRO A 214 11.59 -10.36 21.14
C PRO A 214 11.82 -9.64 19.80
N PRO A 215 12.53 -10.27 18.85
CA PRO A 215 12.60 -9.80 17.47
C PRO A 215 11.26 -9.96 16.75
N LEU A 216 11.03 -9.20 15.65
CA LEU A 216 9.80 -9.24 14.88
C LEU A 216 9.50 -10.59 14.24
N SER A 217 10.52 -11.36 13.89
CA SER A 217 10.35 -12.73 13.33
C SER A 217 9.49 -13.64 14.19
N TYR A 218 9.49 -13.45 15.51
CA TYR A 218 8.61 -14.25 16.40
C TYR A 218 7.14 -13.86 16.23
N ALA A 219 6.83 -12.58 16.06
CA ALA A 219 5.50 -12.11 15.72
C ALA A 219 5.05 -12.61 14.34
N CYS A 220 5.97 -12.59 13.35
CA CYS A 220 5.72 -13.14 12.02
C CYS A 220 5.37 -14.64 12.08
N ASP A 221 6.13 -15.42 12.87
CA ASP A 221 5.86 -16.85 13.04
C ASP A 221 4.50 -17.12 13.70
N ASP A 222 4.11 -16.28 14.65
CA ASP A 222 2.79 -16.41 15.26
C ASP A 222 1.68 -16.04 14.29
N ALA A 223 1.85 -14.98 13.52
CA ALA A 223 0.91 -14.60 12.47
C ALA A 223 0.72 -15.75 11.45
N HIS A 224 1.81 -16.37 10.99
CA HIS A 224 1.74 -17.53 10.08
C HIS A 224 1.04 -18.74 10.73
N ARG A 225 1.28 -19.01 12.02
CA ARG A 225 0.55 -20.09 12.76
C ARG A 225 -0.96 -19.84 12.81
N GLN A 226 -1.37 -18.57 12.81
CA GLN A 226 -2.78 -18.19 12.76
C GLN A 226 -3.38 -18.24 11.34
N GLY A 227 -2.56 -18.41 10.29
CA GLY A 227 -2.94 -18.34 8.88
C GLY A 227 -2.90 -16.90 8.33
N GLY A 228 -2.24 -16.01 9.06
CA GLY A 228 -2.07 -14.60 8.71
C GLY A 228 -1.11 -14.36 7.55
N ILE A 229 -1.12 -13.13 7.05
CA ILE A 229 -0.19 -12.59 6.04
C ILE A 229 0.70 -11.56 6.71
N VAL A 230 1.99 -11.63 6.44
CA VAL A 230 3.01 -10.73 6.95
C VAL A 230 3.50 -9.80 5.84
N ILE A 231 3.31 -8.50 6.04
CA ILE A 231 3.75 -7.47 5.08
C ILE A 231 4.79 -6.60 5.78
N TRP A 232 5.99 -6.49 5.22
CA TRP A 232 6.97 -5.52 5.73
C TRP A 232 6.54 -4.10 5.41
N CYS A 233 6.48 -3.23 6.43
CA CYS A 233 6.03 -1.83 6.28
C CYS A 233 7.19 -0.86 5.99
N HIS A 234 6.81 0.35 5.59
CA HIS A 234 7.67 1.54 5.55
C HIS A 234 8.93 1.37 4.71
N ASN A 235 8.80 0.84 3.49
CA ASN A 235 9.87 0.84 2.49
C ASN A 235 11.18 0.18 2.96
N GLY A 236 11.09 -0.84 3.82
CA GLY A 236 12.26 -1.57 4.30
C GLY A 236 13.04 -0.91 5.43
N GLN A 237 12.47 0.08 6.08
CA GLN A 237 13.06 0.61 7.31
C GLN A 237 13.12 -0.47 8.40
N GLY A 238 14.21 -0.50 9.14
CA GLY A 238 14.43 -1.45 10.23
C GLY A 238 15.50 -2.50 9.94
N MET A 239 16.20 -2.89 11.01
CA MET A 239 17.37 -3.76 10.94
C MET A 239 17.07 -5.21 10.59
N GLU A 240 15.82 -5.66 10.83
CA GLU A 240 15.43 -7.07 10.67
C GLU A 240 14.86 -7.39 9.30
N ALA A 241 14.55 -6.36 8.45
CA ALA A 241 13.97 -6.58 7.13
C ALA A 241 14.70 -7.64 6.28
N PRO A 242 16.03 -7.56 6.08
CA PRO A 242 16.74 -8.56 5.29
C PRO A 242 16.74 -9.94 5.95
N VAL A 243 16.78 -10.00 7.28
CA VAL A 243 16.73 -11.27 8.04
C VAL A 243 15.37 -11.94 7.86
N ALA A 244 14.29 -11.20 8.14
CA ALA A 244 12.93 -11.70 8.00
C ALA A 244 12.62 -12.16 6.57
N ALA A 245 13.10 -11.40 5.56
CA ALA A 245 12.91 -11.73 4.16
C ALA A 245 13.58 -13.06 3.78
N VAL A 246 14.87 -13.24 4.10
CA VAL A 246 15.62 -14.44 3.70
C VAL A 246 15.21 -15.69 4.49
N LEU A 247 14.69 -15.53 5.70
CA LEU A 247 14.15 -16.61 6.51
C LEU A 247 12.68 -16.96 6.17
N GLY A 248 12.12 -16.34 5.12
CA GLY A 248 10.76 -16.65 4.64
C GLY A 248 9.65 -16.19 5.61
N LYS A 249 9.91 -15.15 6.39
CA LYS A 249 8.94 -14.58 7.34
C LYS A 249 7.98 -13.58 6.70
N LEU A 250 8.26 -13.15 5.46
CA LEU A 250 7.48 -12.13 4.77
C LEU A 250 6.69 -12.73 3.60
N ASP A 251 5.43 -12.33 3.49
CA ASP A 251 4.55 -12.67 2.35
C ASP A 251 4.49 -11.54 1.30
N ALA A 252 4.72 -10.29 1.71
CA ALA A 252 4.74 -9.12 0.83
C ALA A 252 5.60 -7.99 1.41
N PHE A 253 5.85 -6.98 0.60
CA PHE A 253 6.70 -5.85 0.95
C PHE A 253 6.04 -4.53 0.51
N ASN A 254 5.86 -3.59 1.43
CA ASN A 254 5.38 -2.25 1.12
C ASN A 254 6.47 -1.47 0.39
N LEU A 255 6.24 -1.27 -0.89
CA LEU A 255 7.17 -0.60 -1.79
C LEU A 255 7.05 0.92 -1.75
N PHE A 256 5.91 1.43 -1.37
CA PHE A 256 5.63 2.84 -1.25
C PHE A 256 4.85 3.13 0.04
N ASP A 257 5.38 4.06 0.83
CA ASP A 257 4.71 4.61 1.99
C ASP A 257 4.33 6.08 1.71
N PRO A 258 3.08 6.51 1.96
CA PRO A 258 2.63 7.86 1.63
C PRO A 258 3.34 8.97 2.41
N ASN A 259 4.05 8.67 3.48
CA ASN A 259 4.87 9.65 4.21
C ASN A 259 6.17 10.02 3.47
N TRP A 260 6.53 9.27 2.42
CA TRP A 260 7.69 9.52 1.58
C TRP A 260 7.27 10.09 0.23
N ASN A 261 8.05 11.01 -0.30
CA ASN A 261 7.75 11.65 -1.59
C ASN A 261 8.02 10.72 -2.79
N GLU A 262 8.78 9.66 -2.59
CA GLU A 262 9.17 8.71 -3.63
C GLU A 262 9.22 7.29 -3.07
N ALA A 263 8.94 6.31 -3.92
CA ALA A 263 9.09 4.91 -3.56
C ALA A 263 10.57 4.54 -3.43
N GLU A 264 10.92 3.83 -2.34
CA GLU A 264 12.27 3.31 -2.13
C GLU A 264 12.45 1.96 -2.82
N TYR A 265 12.73 1.98 -4.12
CA TYR A 265 12.90 0.78 -4.91
C TYR A 265 14.17 0.00 -4.58
N ASP A 266 15.21 0.64 -4.08
CA ASP A 266 16.55 0.06 -3.94
C ASP A 266 16.57 -1.22 -3.11
N ILE A 267 16.05 -1.18 -1.89
CA ILE A 267 16.04 -2.35 -1.01
C ILE A 267 15.16 -3.48 -1.55
N TYR A 268 14.00 -3.15 -2.11
CA TYR A 268 13.09 -4.12 -2.69
C TYR A 268 13.74 -4.84 -3.90
N TYR A 269 14.30 -4.08 -4.85
CA TYR A 269 14.97 -4.65 -6.01
C TYR A 269 16.22 -5.46 -5.62
N ARG A 270 16.92 -5.04 -4.58
CA ARG A 270 18.06 -5.78 -4.04
C ARG A 270 17.63 -7.11 -3.43
N MET A 271 16.48 -7.14 -2.72
CA MET A 271 15.89 -8.40 -2.22
C MET A 271 15.51 -9.33 -3.37
N LEU A 272 14.85 -8.81 -4.41
CA LEU A 272 14.53 -9.58 -5.62
C LEU A 272 15.79 -10.07 -6.34
N ASN A 273 16.83 -9.24 -6.43
CA ASN A 273 18.12 -9.61 -7.03
C ASN A 273 18.89 -10.65 -6.22
N ALA A 274 18.66 -10.73 -4.91
CA ALA A 274 19.15 -11.84 -4.08
C ALA A 274 18.38 -13.14 -4.31
N GLY A 275 17.33 -13.12 -5.14
CA GLY A 275 16.52 -14.29 -5.47
C GLY A 275 15.30 -14.47 -4.56
N LEU A 276 15.00 -13.49 -3.70
CA LEU A 276 13.79 -13.53 -2.87
C LEU A 276 12.56 -13.23 -3.72
N ARG A 277 11.45 -13.90 -3.43
CA ARG A 277 10.18 -13.73 -4.13
C ARG A 277 9.23 -12.98 -3.20
N LEU A 278 9.13 -11.67 -3.39
CA LEU A 278 8.32 -10.79 -2.57
C LEU A 278 7.32 -10.02 -3.44
N PRO A 279 6.02 -10.18 -3.24
CA PRO A 279 4.99 -9.34 -3.84
C PRO A 279 5.11 -7.88 -3.41
N ALA A 280 4.80 -6.97 -4.34
CA ALA A 280 4.65 -5.55 -4.05
C ALA A 280 3.31 -5.28 -3.34
N SER A 281 3.35 -4.52 -2.26
CA SER A 281 2.22 -4.04 -1.49
C SER A 281 2.37 -2.54 -1.20
N THR A 282 1.31 -1.91 -0.71
CA THR A 282 1.27 -0.54 -0.19
C THR A 282 0.06 -0.34 0.70
N GLY A 283 0.10 0.65 1.57
CA GLY A 283 -1.01 1.07 2.41
C GLY A 283 -0.99 2.58 2.66
N SER A 284 -1.89 3.08 3.47
CA SER A 284 -2.01 4.50 3.83
C SER A 284 -1.34 4.86 5.16
N ASP A 285 -1.08 3.89 6.01
CA ASP A 285 -0.65 4.04 7.39
C ASP A 285 -1.69 4.82 8.22
N TRP A 286 -1.44 6.09 8.51
CA TRP A 286 -2.32 6.94 9.31
C TRP A 286 -3.56 7.36 8.53
N TYR A 287 -4.74 6.88 8.92
CA TYR A 287 -6.03 7.06 8.25
C TYR A 287 -5.99 6.55 6.80
N ILE A 288 -6.96 6.92 5.98
CA ILE A 288 -6.79 6.89 4.52
C ILE A 288 -6.19 8.23 4.12
N SER A 289 -4.89 8.37 4.33
CA SER A 289 -4.13 9.60 4.11
C SER A 289 -3.51 9.70 2.72
N SER A 290 -3.76 8.70 1.87
CA SER A 290 -3.29 8.65 0.47
C SER A 290 -4.28 7.89 -0.40
N ALA A 291 -4.16 8.00 -1.71
CA ALA A 291 -4.87 7.17 -2.68
C ALA A 291 -4.18 5.82 -2.93
N ASN A 292 -3.12 5.50 -2.21
CA ASN A 292 -2.35 4.27 -2.39
C ASN A 292 -3.20 3.02 -2.14
N ARG A 293 -3.14 2.08 -3.06
CA ARG A 293 -3.87 0.80 -2.97
C ARG A 293 -3.18 -0.32 -3.72
N VAL A 294 -3.47 -1.52 -3.26
CA VAL A 294 -3.09 -2.77 -3.93
C VAL A 294 -4.29 -3.23 -4.74
N TYR A 295 -4.10 -3.44 -6.02
CA TYR A 295 -5.03 -4.21 -6.84
C TYR A 295 -4.57 -5.66 -6.86
N ALA A 296 -5.45 -6.57 -6.44
CA ALA A 296 -5.20 -8.01 -6.45
C ALA A 296 -6.11 -8.69 -7.47
N ASP A 297 -5.51 -9.53 -8.33
CA ASP A 297 -6.25 -10.31 -9.33
C ASP A 297 -6.79 -11.59 -8.67
N THR A 298 -8.09 -11.59 -8.42
CA THR A 298 -8.82 -12.74 -7.86
C THR A 298 -9.51 -13.59 -8.93
N GLY A 299 -9.40 -13.21 -10.20
CA GLY A 299 -10.14 -13.85 -11.29
C GLY A 299 -11.64 -13.53 -11.26
N ALA A 300 -12.45 -14.50 -11.64
CA ALA A 300 -13.90 -14.33 -11.80
C ALA A 300 -14.64 -14.36 -10.46
N GLY A 301 -14.55 -13.35 -9.67
CA GLY A 301 -15.29 -13.19 -8.42
C GLY A 301 -14.41 -12.63 -7.32
N PHE A 302 -15.06 -11.96 -6.37
CA PHE A 302 -14.37 -11.33 -5.26
C PHE A 302 -14.77 -11.98 -3.94
N GLU A 303 -13.79 -12.67 -3.33
CA GLU A 303 -13.90 -13.23 -2.00
C GLU A 303 -12.70 -12.78 -1.18
N TYR A 304 -12.90 -12.60 0.12
CA TYR A 304 -11.85 -12.16 1.04
C TYR A 304 -10.59 -13.05 0.95
N GLU A 305 -10.76 -14.37 1.03
CA GLU A 305 -9.66 -15.34 0.97
C GLU A 305 -8.94 -15.34 -0.39
N SER A 306 -9.68 -15.12 -1.49
CA SER A 306 -9.08 -15.05 -2.83
C SER A 306 -8.22 -13.80 -2.99
N TRP A 307 -8.64 -12.68 -2.38
CA TRP A 307 -7.85 -11.45 -2.38
C TRP A 307 -6.54 -11.61 -1.61
N LEU A 308 -6.60 -12.22 -0.42
CA LEU A 308 -5.41 -12.50 0.38
C LEU A 308 -4.47 -13.48 -0.34
N ALA A 309 -5.02 -14.51 -0.98
CA ALA A 309 -4.23 -15.45 -1.77
C ALA A 309 -3.56 -14.77 -2.99
N ALA A 310 -4.26 -13.87 -3.68
CA ALA A 310 -3.70 -13.11 -4.78
C ALA A 310 -2.55 -12.20 -4.32
N LEU A 311 -2.70 -11.53 -3.17
CA LEU A 311 -1.62 -10.74 -2.56
C LEU A 311 -0.39 -11.61 -2.26
N ARG A 312 -0.56 -12.73 -1.56
CA ARG A 312 0.52 -13.66 -1.21
C ARG A 312 1.23 -14.24 -2.43
N ASN A 313 0.49 -14.48 -3.50
CA ASN A 313 1.03 -15.04 -4.75
C ASN A 313 1.58 -13.97 -5.71
N GLY A 314 1.59 -12.70 -5.33
CA GLY A 314 2.11 -11.62 -6.17
C GLY A 314 1.26 -11.32 -7.41
N LYS A 315 0.01 -11.74 -7.46
CA LYS A 315 -0.93 -11.35 -8.51
C LYS A 315 -1.44 -9.94 -8.22
N THR A 316 -0.52 -8.98 -8.15
CA THR A 316 -0.82 -7.62 -7.71
C THR A 316 -0.11 -6.56 -8.53
N PHE A 317 -0.71 -5.38 -8.56
CA PHE A 317 -0.01 -4.13 -8.79
C PHE A 317 -0.44 -3.10 -7.73
N ILE A 318 0.42 -2.12 -7.49
CA ILE A 318 0.18 -1.02 -6.56
C ILE A 318 0.11 0.30 -7.33
N THR A 319 -0.75 1.21 -6.88
CA THR A 319 -0.98 2.49 -7.54
C THR A 319 -1.65 3.50 -6.60
N ASN A 320 -1.58 4.77 -6.99
CA ASN A 320 -2.46 5.82 -6.48
C ASN A 320 -3.32 6.49 -7.59
N GLY A 321 -3.37 5.87 -8.77
CA GLY A 321 -4.20 6.37 -9.88
C GLY A 321 -4.03 5.60 -11.18
N PRO A 322 -2.85 5.59 -11.81
CA PRO A 322 -2.62 4.86 -13.06
C PRO A 322 -2.81 3.35 -12.92
N VAL A 323 -3.41 2.73 -13.92
CA VAL A 323 -3.53 1.27 -14.02
C VAL A 323 -2.43 0.76 -14.94
N VAL A 324 -1.79 -0.34 -14.57
CA VAL A 324 -0.73 -0.98 -15.35
C VAL A 324 -0.94 -2.49 -15.43
N TYR A 325 -0.95 -3.01 -16.63
CA TYR A 325 -1.00 -4.44 -16.93
C TYR A 325 0.36 -4.88 -17.46
N LEU A 326 0.90 -5.94 -16.87
CA LEU A 326 2.14 -6.59 -17.32
C LEU A 326 1.81 -7.96 -17.90
N SER A 327 2.35 -8.23 -19.07
CA SER A 327 2.33 -9.57 -19.71
C SER A 327 3.73 -9.97 -20.12
N VAL A 328 4.17 -11.13 -19.67
CA VAL A 328 5.45 -11.75 -20.05
C VAL A 328 5.13 -13.11 -20.66
N ASN A 329 5.31 -13.26 -21.96
CA ASN A 329 4.86 -14.43 -22.71
C ASN A 329 3.39 -14.82 -22.40
N GLY A 330 2.51 -13.81 -22.24
CA GLY A 330 1.11 -14.01 -21.90
C GLY A 330 0.81 -14.29 -20.42
N GLN A 331 1.80 -14.30 -19.55
CA GLN A 331 1.64 -14.50 -18.10
C GLN A 331 1.72 -13.17 -17.35
N GLY A 332 0.85 -12.99 -16.35
CA GLY A 332 0.76 -11.79 -15.50
C GLY A 332 1.65 -11.86 -14.25
N PRO A 333 1.61 -10.81 -13.40
CA PRO A 333 2.37 -10.72 -12.15
C PRO A 333 2.20 -11.95 -11.25
N GLY A 334 3.25 -12.30 -10.51
CA GLY A 334 3.30 -13.48 -9.64
C GLY A 334 3.58 -14.79 -10.34
N SER A 335 3.55 -14.82 -11.67
CA SER A 335 3.80 -16.04 -12.46
C SER A 335 5.30 -16.38 -12.57
N GLU A 336 5.57 -17.65 -12.83
CA GLU A 336 6.89 -18.17 -13.16
C GLU A 336 6.91 -18.76 -14.56
N ILE A 337 7.92 -18.42 -15.33
CA ILE A 337 8.13 -18.85 -16.71
C ILE A 337 9.47 -19.59 -16.78
N SER A 338 9.45 -20.82 -17.29
CA SER A 338 10.67 -21.53 -17.61
C SER A 338 11.11 -21.22 -19.05
N ALA A 339 12.37 -20.91 -19.24
CA ALA A 339 12.98 -20.62 -20.54
C ALA A 339 14.31 -21.34 -20.68
N ASN A 340 14.78 -21.55 -21.91
CA ASN A 340 16.14 -22.02 -22.19
C ASN A 340 17.05 -20.82 -22.41
N PRO A 341 18.38 -20.97 -22.20
CA PRO A 341 19.33 -19.95 -22.57
C PRO A 341 19.22 -19.53 -24.03
N GLY A 342 19.04 -18.22 -24.27
CA GLY A 342 18.86 -17.68 -25.62
C GLY A 342 17.41 -17.61 -26.11
N ASP A 343 16.44 -18.12 -25.34
CA ASP A 343 15.03 -17.96 -25.66
C ASP A 343 14.59 -16.49 -25.60
N HIS A 344 13.68 -16.15 -26.51
CA HIS A 344 13.06 -14.83 -26.53
C HIS A 344 11.87 -14.76 -25.58
N VAL A 345 11.86 -13.79 -24.71
CA VAL A 345 10.79 -13.49 -23.75
C VAL A 345 10.13 -12.18 -24.15
N PHE A 346 8.91 -12.26 -24.66
CA PHE A 346 8.13 -11.10 -25.07
C PHE A 346 7.49 -10.44 -23.86
N VAL A 347 7.78 -9.16 -23.66
CA VAL A 347 7.25 -8.37 -22.57
C VAL A 347 6.40 -7.25 -23.14
N GLU A 348 5.20 -7.13 -22.65
CA GLU A 348 4.26 -6.06 -22.96
C GLU A 348 3.71 -5.46 -21.67
N ILE A 349 3.67 -4.14 -21.62
CA ILE A 349 2.87 -3.41 -20.63
C ILE A 349 1.83 -2.58 -21.35
N ASN A 350 0.63 -2.54 -20.79
CA ASN A 350 -0.44 -1.65 -21.19
C ASN A 350 -0.82 -0.82 -19.98
N TRP A 351 -1.20 0.44 -20.20
CA TRP A 351 -1.68 1.30 -19.12
C TRP A 351 -2.86 2.16 -19.55
N GLU A 352 -3.64 2.49 -18.54
CA GLU A 352 -4.74 3.45 -18.61
C GLU A 352 -4.66 4.35 -17.37
N SER A 353 -5.06 5.61 -17.52
CA SER A 353 -5.04 6.57 -16.42
C SER A 353 -5.96 7.74 -16.70
N HIS A 354 -6.68 8.19 -15.70
CA HIS A 354 -7.35 9.48 -15.75
C HIS A 354 -6.35 10.65 -15.64
N TYR A 355 -5.19 10.39 -15.03
CA TYR A 355 -4.12 11.37 -14.86
C TYR A 355 -2.99 11.15 -15.86
N PRO A 356 -2.24 12.23 -16.21
CA PRO A 356 -1.13 12.11 -17.16
C PRO A 356 -0.03 11.17 -16.67
N VAL A 357 0.33 10.20 -17.50
CA VAL A 357 1.55 9.40 -17.33
C VAL A 357 2.69 10.09 -18.07
N ARG A 358 3.83 10.26 -17.43
CA ARG A 358 5.02 10.89 -17.98
C ARG A 358 6.11 9.91 -18.39
N LYS A 359 6.15 8.76 -17.73
CA LYS A 359 7.15 7.73 -17.98
C LYS A 359 6.57 6.35 -17.75
N ALA A 360 6.84 5.45 -18.69
CA ALA A 360 6.54 4.02 -18.58
C ALA A 360 7.83 3.22 -18.76
N GLU A 361 8.04 2.21 -17.93
CA GLU A 361 9.24 1.37 -17.94
C GLU A 361 8.91 -0.11 -17.82
N ILE A 362 9.61 -0.92 -18.59
CA ILE A 362 9.76 -2.37 -18.37
C ILE A 362 11.11 -2.58 -17.69
N LEU A 363 11.10 -3.25 -16.56
CA LEU A 363 12.27 -3.53 -15.74
C LEU A 363 12.65 -5.00 -15.84
N VAL A 364 13.95 -5.26 -15.98
CA VAL A 364 14.57 -6.59 -15.83
C VAL A 364 15.64 -6.48 -14.74
N ASN A 365 15.49 -7.21 -13.66
CA ASN A 365 16.41 -7.18 -12.51
C ASN A 365 16.68 -5.76 -11.98
N GLY A 366 15.62 -4.91 -11.95
CA GLY A 366 15.69 -3.52 -11.49
C GLY A 366 16.27 -2.52 -12.48
N ARG A 367 16.73 -2.97 -13.65
CA ARG A 367 17.24 -2.11 -14.71
C ARG A 367 16.19 -1.95 -15.80
N SER A 368 16.09 -0.76 -16.36
CA SER A 368 15.17 -0.48 -17.46
C SER A 368 15.60 -1.19 -18.72
N ALA A 369 14.80 -2.17 -19.17
CA ALA A 369 14.96 -2.85 -20.46
C ALA A 369 14.28 -2.07 -21.59
N ALA A 370 13.20 -1.35 -21.29
CA ALA A 370 12.56 -0.42 -22.20
C ALA A 370 12.00 0.76 -21.41
N THR A 371 12.07 1.94 -21.99
CA THR A 371 11.57 3.18 -21.41
C THR A 371 10.85 3.99 -22.47
N GLN A 372 9.69 4.53 -22.12
CA GLN A 372 9.01 5.56 -22.91
C GLN A 372 8.76 6.79 -22.03
N ILE A 373 9.22 7.93 -22.52
CA ILE A 373 9.02 9.24 -21.90
C ILE A 373 8.09 10.04 -22.81
N PHE A 374 7.04 10.59 -22.22
CA PHE A 374 6.01 11.34 -22.92
C PHE A 374 6.29 12.84 -22.83
N GLN A 375 6.41 13.48 -23.98
CA GLN A 375 6.53 14.96 -24.08
C GLN A 375 5.16 15.62 -23.86
N GLU A 376 4.10 14.99 -24.36
CA GLU A 376 2.72 15.39 -24.16
C GLU A 376 2.03 14.47 -23.15
N VAL A 377 0.85 14.84 -22.74
CA VAL A 377 0.03 14.05 -21.82
C VAL A 377 -0.35 12.71 -22.45
N SER A 378 -0.04 11.62 -21.76
CA SER A 378 -0.50 10.29 -22.14
C SER A 378 -1.38 9.72 -21.04
N THR A 379 -2.62 9.38 -21.39
CA THR A 379 -3.59 8.73 -20.49
C THR A 379 -3.76 7.24 -20.77
N SER A 380 -3.21 6.75 -21.86
CA SER A 380 -3.18 5.33 -22.19
C SER A 380 -2.05 5.01 -23.15
N GLY A 381 -1.63 3.77 -23.20
CA GLY A 381 -0.62 3.34 -24.15
C GLY A 381 -0.12 1.91 -23.90
N SER A 382 0.86 1.52 -24.72
CA SER A 382 1.56 0.27 -24.56
C SER A 382 3.05 0.42 -24.84
N LEU A 383 3.86 -0.36 -24.13
CA LEU A 383 5.30 -0.48 -24.38
C LEU A 383 5.64 -1.96 -24.47
N LYS A 384 6.40 -2.33 -25.50
CA LYS A 384 6.79 -3.71 -25.77
C LYS A 384 8.30 -3.82 -25.90
N THR A 385 8.83 -4.93 -25.46
CA THR A 385 10.23 -5.27 -25.68
C THR A 385 10.40 -6.78 -25.77
N ASP A 386 11.54 -7.18 -26.30
CA ASP A 386 11.97 -8.55 -26.39
C ASP A 386 13.22 -8.70 -25.53
N VAL A 387 13.20 -9.59 -24.56
CA VAL A 387 14.29 -9.85 -23.62
C VAL A 387 14.85 -11.24 -23.93
N ILE A 388 16.17 -11.35 -24.07
CA ILE A 388 16.82 -12.64 -24.21
C ILE A 388 17.01 -13.26 -22.82
N ALA A 389 16.48 -14.47 -22.64
CA ALA A 389 16.58 -15.22 -21.39
C ALA A 389 17.94 -15.95 -21.32
N ASP A 390 18.99 -15.26 -20.92
CA ASP A 390 20.31 -15.89 -20.76
C ASP A 390 20.52 -16.48 -19.34
N SER A 391 19.71 -16.03 -18.38
CA SER A 391 19.81 -16.36 -16.96
C SER A 391 18.52 -16.05 -16.22
N ASP A 392 18.41 -16.55 -14.98
CA ASP A 392 17.28 -16.23 -14.10
C ASP A 392 17.09 -14.72 -13.95
N SER A 393 15.85 -14.29 -14.03
CA SER A 393 15.52 -12.86 -13.93
C SER A 393 14.11 -12.64 -13.37
N TRP A 394 13.86 -11.43 -12.96
CA TRP A 394 12.51 -10.95 -12.67
C TRP A 394 12.18 -9.74 -13.55
N ILE A 395 10.92 -9.64 -13.94
CA ILE A 395 10.42 -8.61 -14.85
C ILE A 395 9.24 -7.92 -14.19
N ALA A 396 9.26 -6.59 -14.15
CA ALA A 396 8.17 -5.77 -13.62
C ALA A 396 7.92 -4.55 -14.51
N ALA A 397 6.76 -3.93 -14.30
CA ALA A 397 6.40 -2.67 -14.93
C ALA A 397 6.28 -1.57 -13.89
N ARG A 398 6.63 -0.33 -14.26
CA ARG A 398 6.35 0.85 -13.45
C ARG A 398 6.01 2.07 -14.29
N LEU A 399 5.12 2.89 -13.72
CA LEU A 399 4.70 4.17 -14.30
C LEU A 399 5.00 5.29 -13.32
N PHE A 400 5.27 6.47 -13.88
CA PHE A 400 5.47 7.70 -13.12
C PHE A 400 4.74 8.87 -13.74
N SER A 401 4.31 9.79 -12.88
CA SER A 401 3.94 11.13 -13.28
C SER A 401 4.53 12.15 -12.30
N ALA A 402 4.85 13.33 -12.79
CA ALA A 402 5.18 14.47 -11.93
C ALA A 402 3.92 15.15 -11.36
N ASP A 403 2.75 14.86 -11.93
CA ASP A 403 1.48 15.36 -11.42
C ASP A 403 1.16 14.68 -10.08
N ARG A 404 0.46 15.41 -9.23
CA ARG A 404 0.12 14.93 -7.88
C ARG A 404 -1.38 14.71 -7.78
N ASP A 405 -1.74 13.69 -7.01
CA ASP A 405 -3.13 13.45 -6.62
C ASP A 405 -3.62 14.48 -5.58
N SER A 406 -4.87 14.37 -5.19
CA SER A 406 -5.49 15.26 -4.19
C SER A 406 -4.95 15.06 -2.76
N PHE A 407 -4.13 14.04 -2.55
CA PHE A 407 -3.35 13.83 -1.30
C PHE A 407 -1.92 14.42 -1.42
N ALA A 408 -1.61 15.15 -2.51
CA ALA A 408 -0.29 15.72 -2.80
C ALA A 408 0.82 14.68 -3.02
N GLN A 409 0.46 13.43 -3.36
CA GLN A 409 1.43 12.39 -3.69
C GLN A 409 1.72 12.36 -5.19
N PRO A 410 2.97 12.10 -5.63
CA PRO A 410 3.27 11.89 -7.04
C PRO A 410 2.55 10.63 -7.54
N MET A 411 2.03 10.69 -8.75
CA MET A 411 1.31 9.56 -9.36
C MET A 411 2.29 8.46 -9.73
N PHE A 412 1.95 7.22 -9.36
CA PHE A 412 2.77 6.05 -9.66
C PHE A 412 1.91 4.81 -9.91
N ALA A 413 2.50 3.80 -10.56
CA ALA A 413 2.05 2.42 -10.51
C ALA A 413 3.27 1.48 -10.61
N HIS A 414 3.18 0.31 -9.97
CA HIS A 414 4.22 -0.73 -10.02
C HIS A 414 3.59 -2.13 -9.90
N THR A 415 3.98 -3.07 -10.77
CA THR A 415 3.50 -4.45 -10.67
C THR A 415 4.36 -5.28 -9.73
N SER A 416 3.81 -6.32 -9.13
CA SER A 416 4.62 -7.43 -8.66
C SER A 416 5.36 -8.07 -9.85
N PRO A 417 6.49 -8.77 -9.60
CA PRO A 417 7.28 -9.35 -10.69
C PRO A 417 6.64 -10.59 -11.34
N VAL A 418 6.99 -10.82 -12.59
CA VAL A 418 7.00 -12.15 -13.23
C VAL A 418 8.43 -12.69 -13.15
N TYR A 419 8.61 -13.95 -12.80
CA TYR A 419 9.91 -14.58 -12.68
C TYR A 419 10.21 -15.45 -13.91
N VAL A 420 11.41 -15.30 -14.46
CA VAL A 420 11.90 -16.11 -15.58
C VAL A 420 13.03 -16.98 -15.07
N THR A 421 12.86 -18.31 -15.12
CA THR A 421 13.82 -19.30 -14.63
C THR A 421 14.49 -19.99 -15.82
N VAL A 422 15.79 -19.86 -15.94
CA VAL A 422 16.63 -20.43 -17.01
C VAL A 422 17.53 -21.55 -16.48
N GLY A 423 17.61 -21.69 -15.17
CA GLY A 423 18.51 -22.62 -14.50
C GLY A 423 19.97 -22.14 -14.49
N ARG A 424 20.20 -20.87 -14.82
CA ARG A 424 21.49 -20.19 -14.72
C ARG A 424 21.35 -18.94 -13.90
N ASP A 425 22.20 -18.79 -12.90
CA ASP A 425 22.20 -17.61 -12.06
C ASP A 425 22.71 -16.39 -12.83
N GLY A 426 21.83 -15.47 -13.11
CA GLY A 426 22.12 -14.18 -13.74
C GLY A 426 21.64 -13.00 -12.94
N LEU A 427 20.99 -13.26 -11.82
CA LEU A 427 20.73 -12.25 -10.83
C LEU A 427 22.06 -11.79 -10.23
N HIS A 428 22.17 -10.54 -9.86
CA HIS A 428 23.32 -10.04 -9.10
C HIS A 428 23.30 -10.59 -7.67
N LYS A 429 23.03 -11.92 -7.51
CA LYS A 429 22.82 -12.57 -6.22
C LYS A 429 23.99 -12.32 -5.29
N SER A 430 25.20 -12.52 -5.76
CA SER A 430 26.38 -12.37 -4.90
C SER A 430 26.59 -10.92 -4.45
N GLU A 431 26.35 -9.91 -5.30
CA GLU A 431 26.42 -8.49 -4.94
C GLU A 431 25.31 -8.11 -3.98
N ALA A 432 24.05 -8.48 -4.28
CA ALA A 432 22.90 -8.22 -3.45
C ALA A 432 23.03 -8.91 -2.08
N ALA A 433 23.39 -10.18 -2.06
CA ALA A 433 23.59 -10.97 -0.86
C ALA A 433 24.75 -10.41 0.00
N SER A 434 25.87 -10.01 -0.61
CA SER A 434 27.00 -9.39 0.09
C SER A 434 26.58 -8.12 0.81
N SER A 435 25.77 -7.27 0.15
CA SER A 435 25.28 -6.04 0.79
C SER A 435 24.41 -6.32 2.02
N PHE A 436 23.61 -7.40 2.00
CA PHE A 436 22.81 -7.81 3.16
C PHE A 436 23.66 -8.47 4.25
N VAL A 437 24.70 -9.23 3.91
CA VAL A 437 25.67 -9.76 4.88
C VAL A 437 26.27 -8.61 5.70
N ASP A 438 26.70 -7.52 5.05
CA ASP A 438 27.30 -6.36 5.71
C ASP A 438 26.27 -5.58 6.54
N ALA A 439 25.05 -5.39 6.03
CA ALA A 439 23.97 -4.73 6.76
C ALA A 439 23.58 -5.50 8.03
N ILE A 440 23.47 -6.83 7.94
CA ILE A 440 23.14 -7.68 9.10
C ILE A 440 24.27 -7.67 10.11
N GLU A 441 25.56 -7.66 9.71
CA GLU A 441 26.67 -7.54 10.65
C GLU A 441 26.60 -6.22 11.42
N THR A 442 26.31 -5.12 10.72
CA THR A 442 26.10 -3.81 11.34
C THR A 442 24.96 -3.85 12.37
N SER A 443 23.86 -4.54 12.04
CA SER A 443 22.74 -4.72 12.95
C SER A 443 23.11 -5.55 14.18
N MET A 444 23.84 -6.65 14.00
CA MET A 444 24.35 -7.45 15.13
C MET A 444 25.32 -6.64 16.03
N GLU A 445 26.11 -5.75 15.44
CA GLU A 445 26.96 -4.85 16.24
C GLU A 445 26.10 -3.90 17.10
N TRP A 446 24.98 -3.38 16.54
CA TRP A 446 24.05 -2.55 17.30
C TRP A 446 23.45 -3.36 18.46
N VAL A 447 22.98 -4.61 18.22
CA VAL A 447 22.45 -5.51 19.25
C VAL A 447 23.47 -5.73 20.36
N ARG A 448 24.75 -5.97 20.03
CA ARG A 448 25.81 -6.19 21.01
C ARG A 448 26.14 -4.95 21.84
N LYS A 449 26.16 -3.76 21.22
CA LYS A 449 26.73 -2.53 21.81
C LYS A 449 25.68 -1.59 22.39
N LYS A 450 24.46 -1.57 21.81
CA LYS A 450 23.43 -0.59 22.14
C LYS A 450 22.11 -1.23 22.59
N GLY A 451 21.83 -2.43 22.12
CA GLY A 451 20.59 -3.13 22.42
C GLY A 451 20.42 -3.38 23.93
N LYS A 452 19.21 -3.19 24.41
CA LYS A 452 18.80 -3.36 25.81
C LYS A 452 18.18 -4.73 26.00
N PHE A 453 18.64 -5.50 26.96
CA PHE A 453 18.17 -6.85 27.25
C PHE A 453 18.17 -7.10 28.75
N TYR A 454 17.21 -7.87 29.23
CA TYR A 454 17.17 -8.27 30.64
C TYR A 454 18.19 -9.37 30.93
N THR A 455 18.53 -10.19 29.92
CA THR A 455 19.47 -11.29 30.04
C THR A 455 20.37 -11.42 28.82
N ASP A 456 21.54 -12.00 28.99
CA ASP A 456 22.42 -12.33 27.86
C ASP A 456 21.80 -13.41 26.95
N THR A 457 20.92 -14.26 27.49
CA THR A 457 20.16 -15.24 26.69
C THR A 457 19.32 -14.54 25.64
N GLN A 458 18.52 -13.54 26.01
CA GLN A 458 17.71 -12.75 25.07
C GLN A 458 18.56 -12.10 23.99
N ARG A 459 19.69 -11.47 24.38
CA ARG A 459 20.61 -10.86 23.42
C ARG A 459 21.18 -11.89 22.45
N ASN A 460 21.58 -13.06 22.95
CA ASN A 460 22.16 -14.11 22.12
C ASN A 460 21.12 -14.69 21.15
N GLU A 461 19.88 -14.88 21.56
CA GLU A 461 18.80 -15.35 20.68
C GLU A 461 18.59 -14.39 19.50
N VAL A 462 18.60 -13.07 19.73
CA VAL A 462 18.51 -12.08 18.63
C VAL A 462 19.73 -12.16 17.72
N ILE A 463 20.95 -12.24 18.29
CA ILE A 463 22.18 -12.37 17.51
C ILE A 463 22.18 -13.66 16.69
N ASP A 464 21.69 -14.75 17.24
CA ASP A 464 21.65 -16.05 16.55
C ASP A 464 20.62 -16.04 15.41
N LEU A 465 19.47 -15.41 15.59
CA LEU A 465 18.50 -15.18 14.50
C LEU A 465 19.12 -14.35 13.36
N PHE A 466 19.77 -13.24 13.69
CA PHE A 466 20.42 -12.38 12.70
C PHE A 466 21.55 -13.11 11.97
N ARG A 467 22.31 -13.93 12.70
CA ARG A 467 23.36 -14.77 12.13
C ARG A 467 22.80 -15.83 11.18
N GLU A 468 21.68 -16.47 11.55
CA GLU A 468 21.00 -17.40 10.66
C GLU A 468 20.62 -16.73 9.32
N GLY A 469 20.02 -15.54 9.36
CA GLY A 469 19.71 -14.77 8.15
C GLY A 469 20.98 -14.40 7.37
N GLN A 470 22.05 -13.98 8.06
CA GLN A 470 23.33 -13.67 7.43
C GLN A 470 23.96 -14.89 6.73
N ASP A 471 23.88 -16.06 7.35
CA ASP A 471 24.43 -17.30 6.81
C ASP A 471 23.65 -17.75 5.56
N ARG A 472 22.33 -17.55 5.50
CA ARG A 472 21.53 -17.77 4.28
C ARG A 472 22.03 -16.90 3.11
N TYR A 473 22.34 -15.62 3.37
CA TYR A 473 22.92 -14.77 2.31
C TYR A 473 24.33 -15.21 1.92
N ARG A 474 25.16 -15.69 2.86
CA ARG A 474 26.48 -16.24 2.56
C ARG A 474 26.41 -17.51 1.68
N GLU A 475 25.43 -18.37 1.92
CA GLU A 475 25.15 -19.54 1.07
C GLU A 475 24.85 -19.12 -0.37
N MET A 476 24.11 -18.00 -0.58
CA MET A 476 23.81 -17.46 -1.91
C MET A 476 25.04 -16.86 -2.64
N ILE A 477 26.10 -16.49 -1.89
CA ILE A 477 27.32 -15.95 -2.48
C ILE A 477 28.24 -17.11 -2.92
N GLY A 478 28.25 -18.23 -2.19
CA GLY A 478 29.14 -19.36 -2.39
C GLY A 478 28.62 -20.45 -3.35
N GLY A 479 27.36 -20.38 -3.75
CA GLY A 479 26.72 -21.29 -4.71
C GLY A 479 26.72 -20.70 -6.10
#